data_fc64ca0eb916d7672d4f6e2acea0076e
#
_entry.id   fc64ca0eb916d7672d4f6e2acea0076e
#
_cell.length_a   1.000
_cell.length_b   1.000
_cell.length_c   1.000
_cell.angle_alpha   90.00
_cell.angle_beta   90.00
_cell.angle_gamma   90.00
#
_symmetry.space_group_name_H-M   'P 1'
#
loop_
_entity.id
_entity.type
_entity.pdbx_description
1 polymer ?
#
loop_
_entity_poly.entity_id
_entity_poly.type
_entity_poly.pdbx_seq_one_letter_code
_entity_poly.pdbx_strand_id
1 'polypeptide(L)'
;MNDKVQALEALRDRLRDQYVCFEGSKVEIGDFTYGFPIVRTWGEADTRLKVGKFCSIGGNVQIYLGGNHHTDWLTTYPFNVLLKDQFPGIDGGVAATKGDVTIGNDVWIA
;
A
#
# COMPACT_ATOMS: atom_id res chain seq x y z
N MET A 1 12.83 26.86 23.81
CA MET A 1 12.51 26.13 22.58
C MET A 1 11.82 27.07 21.62
N ASN A 2 12.20 27.02 20.40
CA ASN A 2 11.67 27.91 19.37
C ASN A 2 10.24 27.47 18.99
N ASP A 3 9.30 28.42 18.97
CA ASP A 3 7.90 28.17 18.62
C ASP A 3 7.75 27.58 17.23
N LYS A 4 8.65 27.92 16.30
CA LYS A 4 8.64 27.35 14.95
C LYS A 4 8.94 25.84 14.95
N VAL A 5 9.85 25.40 15.81
CA VAL A 5 10.18 23.98 15.94
C VAL A 5 8.98 23.21 16.49
N GLN A 6 8.32 23.77 17.50
CA GLN A 6 7.11 23.15 18.08
C GLN A 6 5.98 23.09 17.04
N ALA A 7 5.80 24.14 16.25
CA ALA A 7 4.78 24.15 15.21
C ALA A 7 5.05 23.10 14.12
N LEU A 8 6.32 22.93 13.74
CA LEU A 8 6.72 21.90 12.77
C LEU A 8 6.51 20.50 13.31
N GLU A 9 6.83 20.28 14.57
CA GLU A 9 6.61 18.99 15.22
C GLU A 9 5.11 18.67 15.30
N ALA A 10 4.29 19.63 15.65
CA ALA A 10 2.84 19.47 15.69
C ALA A 10 2.26 19.17 14.31
N LEU A 11 2.75 19.86 13.27
CA LEU A 11 2.34 19.61 11.90
C LEU A 11 2.74 18.21 11.46
N ARG A 12 3.97 17.80 11.75
CA ARG A 12 4.46 16.45 11.45
C ARG A 12 3.57 15.39 12.07
N ASP A 13 3.25 15.52 13.36
CA ASP A 13 2.44 14.55 14.09
C ASP A 13 1.01 14.52 13.56
N ARG A 14 0.43 15.67 13.26
CA ARG A 14 -0.91 15.76 12.68
C ARG A 14 -0.99 15.10 11.31
N LEU A 15 0.01 15.33 10.44
CA LEU A 15 0.06 14.67 9.14
C LEU A 15 0.22 13.16 9.28
N ARG A 16 1.01 12.71 10.24
CA ARG A 16 1.17 11.29 10.53
C ARG A 16 -0.14 10.66 10.98
N ASP A 17 -0.88 11.32 11.85
CA ASP A 17 -2.13 10.80 12.39
C ASP A 17 -3.21 10.69 11.32
N GLN A 18 -3.18 11.55 10.30
CA GLN A 18 -4.09 11.47 9.16
C GLN A 18 -3.86 10.23 8.30
N TYR A 19 -2.71 9.59 8.44
CA TYR A 19 -2.33 8.41 7.70
C TYR A 19 -2.41 7.15 8.54
N VAL A 20 -3.28 7.09 9.51
CA VAL A 20 -3.61 5.83 10.17
C VAL A 20 -4.28 4.97 9.09
N CYS A 21 -3.46 4.45 8.24
CA CYS A 21 -3.89 3.63 7.16
C CYS A 21 -3.79 2.20 7.59
N PHE A 22 -4.92 1.56 7.62
CA PHE A 22 -4.97 0.15 7.34
C PHE A 22 -4.03 -0.72 8.14
N GLU A 23 -4.62 -1.48 9.02
CA GLU A 23 -3.98 -2.66 9.59
C GLU A 23 -2.49 -2.48 9.86
N GLY A 24 -2.25 -1.43 10.51
CA GLY A 24 -1.19 -0.97 11.35
C GLY A 24 0.24 -1.13 10.88
N SER A 25 0.67 -2.31 10.59
CA SER A 25 2.10 -2.58 10.50
C SER A 25 2.67 -2.60 9.09
N LYS A 26 1.83 -2.49 8.07
CA LYS A 26 2.28 -2.67 6.69
C LYS A 26 2.57 -1.38 5.94
N VAL A 27 2.27 -0.25 6.53
CA VAL A 27 2.47 1.06 5.90
C VAL A 27 3.36 1.92 6.78
N GLU A 28 4.43 2.43 6.20
CA GLU A 28 5.37 3.33 6.85
C GLU A 28 5.45 4.61 6.02
N ILE A 29 5.11 5.74 6.64
CA ILE A 29 5.07 7.03 5.95
C ILE A 29 6.01 7.99 6.62
N GLY A 30 6.91 8.57 5.85
CA GLY A 30 7.90 9.52 6.32
C GLY A 30 7.30 10.87 6.72
N ASP A 31 8.09 11.64 7.43
CA ASP A 31 7.69 12.94 7.98
C ASP A 31 7.30 13.91 6.86
N PHE A 32 6.26 14.69 7.11
CA PHE A 32 5.75 15.76 6.23
C PHE A 32 5.17 15.27 4.90
N THR A 33 5.05 13.97 4.67
CA THR A 33 4.30 13.42 3.56
C THR A 33 2.80 13.60 3.81
N TYR A 34 2.05 13.93 2.78
CA TYR A 34 0.60 14.12 2.89
C TYR A 34 -0.15 13.49 1.71
N GLY A 35 -1.44 13.29 1.89
CA GLY A 35 -2.35 12.64 0.96
C GLY A 35 -2.99 11.41 1.60
N PHE A 36 -3.95 10.79 0.94
CA PHE A 36 -4.67 9.63 1.45
C PHE A 36 -4.67 8.52 0.40
N PRO A 37 -3.55 7.83 0.22
CA PRO A 37 -3.51 6.73 -0.74
C PRO A 37 -4.38 5.57 -0.28
N ILE A 38 -5.02 4.91 -1.23
CA ILE A 38 -5.75 3.68 -0.97
C ILE A 38 -4.76 2.53 -1.13
N VAL A 39 -4.46 1.85 -0.03
CA VAL A 39 -3.52 0.73 -0.04
C VAL A 39 -4.31 -0.56 -0.14
N ARG A 40 -4.02 -1.36 -1.16
CA ARG A 40 -4.70 -2.62 -1.43
C ARG A 40 -3.80 -3.79 -1.08
N THR A 41 -4.29 -4.67 -0.23
CA THR A 41 -3.60 -5.92 0.13
C THR A 41 -4.56 -7.08 0.01
N TRP A 42 -4.00 -8.27 -0.16
CA TRP A 42 -4.79 -9.50 -0.22
C TRP A 42 -4.41 -10.50 0.88
N GLY A 43 -3.51 -10.11 1.77
CA GLY A 43 -3.18 -10.87 2.97
C GLY A 43 -2.27 -12.08 2.77
N GLU A 44 -1.89 -12.41 1.52
CA GLU A 44 -1.11 -13.61 1.24
C GLU A 44 0.36 -13.48 1.58
N ALA A 45 0.86 -12.26 1.60
CA ALA A 45 2.27 -12.02 1.84
C ALA A 45 2.45 -10.87 2.81
N ASP A 46 3.56 -10.88 3.50
CA ASP A 46 3.96 -9.82 4.42
C ASP A 46 4.61 -8.67 3.64
N THR A 47 3.88 -8.12 2.68
CA THR A 47 4.35 -7.00 1.88
C THR A 47 4.09 -5.68 2.58
N ARG A 48 5.01 -4.75 2.39
CA ARG A 48 4.99 -3.46 3.05
C ARG A 48 5.05 -2.32 2.05
N LEU A 49 4.39 -1.23 2.40
CA LEU A 49 4.53 0.04 1.71
C LEU A 49 5.42 0.95 2.57
N LYS A 50 6.44 1.49 1.95
CA LYS A 50 7.28 2.50 2.57
C LYS A 50 7.28 3.76 1.71
N VAL A 51 6.83 4.86 2.28
CA VAL A 51 6.83 6.17 1.63
C VAL A 51 7.81 7.07 2.37
N GLY A 52 8.65 7.75 1.63
CA GLY A 52 9.64 8.66 2.21
C GLY A 52 9.06 9.96 2.72
N LYS A 53 9.93 10.91 2.98
CA LYS A 53 9.59 12.24 3.52
C LYS A 53 9.23 13.20 2.40
N PHE A 54 8.41 14.19 2.73
CA PHE A 54 8.07 15.31 1.84
C PHE A 54 7.41 14.89 0.54
N CYS A 55 6.67 13.79 0.56
CA CYS A 55 5.91 13.35 -0.61
C CYS A 55 4.54 14.00 -0.68
N SER A 56 4.07 14.22 -1.89
CA SER A 56 2.73 14.72 -2.18
C SER A 56 1.95 13.63 -2.88
N ILE A 57 0.88 13.13 -2.27
CA ILE A 57 0.08 12.06 -2.84
C ILE A 57 -1.30 12.61 -3.18
N GLY A 58 -1.64 12.60 -4.45
CA GLY A 58 -2.91 13.10 -4.95
C GLY A 58 -4.10 12.25 -4.54
N GLY A 59 -5.30 12.80 -4.79
CA GLY A 59 -6.53 12.08 -4.53
C GLY A 59 -6.68 10.85 -5.43
N ASN A 60 -7.33 9.82 -4.91
CA ASN A 60 -7.63 8.58 -5.64
C ASN A 60 -6.39 7.76 -6.07
N VAL A 61 -5.22 8.05 -5.54
CA VAL A 61 -4.05 7.22 -5.76
C VAL A 61 -4.25 5.88 -5.07
N GLN A 62 -4.06 4.80 -5.81
CA GLN A 62 -4.14 3.44 -5.28
C GLN A 62 -2.78 2.77 -5.38
N ILE A 63 -2.38 2.12 -4.30
CA ILE A 63 -1.11 1.40 -4.22
C ILE A 63 -1.41 -0.05 -3.91
N TYR A 64 -1.01 -0.93 -4.81
CA TYR A 64 -1.28 -2.35 -4.72
C TYR A 64 -0.05 -3.08 -4.20
N LEU A 65 -0.18 -3.73 -3.07
CA LEU A 65 0.89 -4.53 -2.48
C LEU A 65 0.82 -6.00 -2.91
N GLY A 66 -0.13 -6.31 -3.75
CA GLY A 66 -0.35 -7.65 -4.28
C GLY A 66 -1.47 -7.62 -5.29
N GLY A 67 -2.18 -8.74 -5.42
CA GLY A 67 -3.31 -8.82 -6.35
C GLY A 67 -2.90 -9.09 -7.79
N ASN A 68 -1.64 -9.45 -8.03
CA ASN A 68 -1.16 -9.79 -9.36
C ASN A 68 -1.73 -11.13 -9.80
N HIS A 69 -2.27 -11.14 -11.01
CA HIS A 69 -2.75 -12.39 -11.62
C HIS A 69 -1.57 -13.18 -12.19
N HIS A 70 -1.72 -14.48 -12.27
CA HIS A 70 -0.70 -15.36 -12.83
C HIS A 70 -0.74 -15.30 -14.35
N THR A 71 0.16 -14.52 -14.92
CA THR A 71 0.25 -14.34 -16.38
C THR A 71 0.94 -15.51 -17.08
N ASP A 72 1.61 -16.35 -16.32
CA ASP A 72 2.26 -17.58 -16.79
C ASP A 72 1.30 -18.79 -16.85
N TRP A 73 0.07 -18.62 -16.37
CA TRP A 73 -0.96 -19.65 -16.45
C TRP A 73 -1.71 -19.54 -17.78
N LEU A 74 -2.44 -20.61 -18.10
CA LEU A 74 -3.27 -20.66 -19.30
C LEU A 74 -4.32 -19.56 -19.34
N THR A 75 -4.77 -19.13 -18.18
CA THR A 75 -5.74 -18.04 -18.02
C THR A 75 -5.32 -17.15 -16.86
N THR A 76 -5.64 -15.86 -16.95
CA THR A 76 -5.46 -14.92 -15.84
C THR A 76 -6.67 -14.86 -14.92
N TYR A 77 -7.78 -15.50 -15.31
CA TYR A 77 -8.99 -15.50 -14.48
C TYR A 77 -8.79 -16.38 -13.24
N PRO A 78 -9.16 -15.91 -12.05
CA PRO A 78 -8.93 -16.66 -10.80
C PRO A 78 -10.03 -17.71 -10.56
N PHE A 79 -10.09 -18.73 -11.41
CA PHE A 79 -11.06 -19.82 -11.30
C PHE A 79 -11.01 -20.53 -9.95
N ASN A 80 -9.81 -20.70 -9.43
CA ASN A 80 -9.57 -21.38 -8.16
C ASN A 80 -10.05 -20.61 -6.93
N VAL A 81 -10.35 -19.33 -7.10
CA VAL A 81 -10.84 -18.47 -6.02
C VAL A 81 -12.33 -18.17 -6.18
N LEU A 82 -12.72 -17.65 -7.34
CA LEU A 82 -14.08 -17.17 -7.57
C LEU A 82 -15.05 -18.33 -7.90
N LEU A 83 -14.55 -19.38 -8.52
CA LEU A 83 -15.35 -20.53 -8.97
C LEU A 83 -14.80 -21.86 -8.42
N LYS A 84 -14.31 -21.84 -7.19
CA LYS A 84 -13.67 -23.01 -6.60
C LYS A 84 -14.61 -24.20 -6.45
N ASP A 85 -15.90 -23.96 -6.29
CA ASP A 85 -16.89 -25.04 -6.17
C ASP A 85 -17.15 -25.74 -7.51
N GLN A 86 -17.05 -24.99 -8.61
CA GLN A 86 -17.21 -25.51 -9.95
C GLN A 86 -15.90 -26.14 -10.48
N PHE A 87 -14.76 -25.72 -9.96
CA PHE A 87 -13.45 -26.21 -10.37
C PHE A 87 -12.65 -26.68 -9.16
N PRO A 88 -13.11 -27.72 -8.47
CA PRO A 88 -12.39 -28.22 -7.30
C PRO A 88 -11.04 -28.83 -7.68
N GLY A 89 -10.09 -28.71 -6.80
CA GLY A 89 -8.77 -29.31 -7.00
C GLY A 89 -7.81 -28.50 -7.84
N ILE A 90 -8.16 -27.30 -8.23
CA ILE A 90 -7.21 -26.37 -8.82
C ILE A 90 -6.46 -25.71 -7.66
N ASP A 91 -5.25 -26.18 -7.44
CA ASP A 91 -4.36 -25.56 -6.47
C ASP A 91 -3.62 -24.42 -7.15
N GLY A 92 -3.47 -23.40 -6.44
CA GLY A 92 -2.73 -22.24 -6.90
C GLY A 92 -3.15 -21.11 -6.02
N GLY A 93 -2.20 -20.49 -5.45
CA GLY A 93 -2.45 -19.41 -4.55
C GLY A 93 -3.41 -18.40 -5.12
N VAL A 94 -3.93 -17.64 -4.27
CA VAL A 94 -4.64 -16.43 -4.52
C VAL A 94 -3.72 -15.49 -5.31
N ALA A 95 -4.06 -14.26 -5.47
CA ALA A 95 -3.26 -13.28 -6.16
C ALA A 95 -1.81 -13.24 -5.67
N ALA A 96 -0.89 -13.12 -6.60
CA ALA A 96 0.54 -13.05 -6.30
C ALA A 96 0.97 -11.63 -5.96
N THR A 97 2.14 -11.51 -5.37
CA THR A 97 2.77 -10.22 -5.12
C THR A 97 4.18 -10.19 -5.68
N LYS A 98 4.64 -9.01 -6.07
CA LYS A 98 6.02 -8.75 -6.49
C LYS A 98 6.89 -8.22 -5.36
N GLY A 99 6.37 -8.17 -4.15
CA GLY A 99 7.10 -7.71 -2.98
C GLY A 99 6.67 -6.32 -2.51
N ASP A 100 7.51 -5.74 -1.69
CA ASP A 100 7.28 -4.44 -1.08
C ASP A 100 7.27 -3.32 -2.12
N VAL A 101 6.54 -2.26 -1.81
CA VAL A 101 6.55 -1.02 -2.60
C VAL A 101 7.27 0.05 -1.80
N THR A 102 8.26 0.67 -2.40
CA THR A 102 9.02 1.75 -1.76
C THR A 102 8.97 2.99 -2.64
N ILE A 103 8.55 4.09 -2.02
CA ILE A 103 8.51 5.42 -2.63
C ILE A 103 9.54 6.27 -1.90
N GLY A 104 10.46 6.90 -2.63
CA GLY A 104 11.52 7.71 -2.03
C GLY A 104 11.03 9.03 -1.45
N ASN A 105 11.95 9.92 -1.16
CA ASN A 105 11.63 11.23 -0.63
C ASN A 105 11.25 12.21 -1.75
N ASP A 106 10.43 13.19 -1.42
CA ASP A 106 10.10 14.29 -2.33
C ASP A 106 9.51 13.82 -3.65
N VAL A 107 8.62 12.84 -3.58
CA VAL A 107 7.94 12.28 -4.75
C VAL A 107 6.51 12.83 -4.81
N TRP A 108 6.10 13.26 -5.98
CA TRP A 108 4.72 13.65 -6.25
C TRP A 108 4.04 12.59 -7.10
N ILE A 109 2.93 12.05 -6.58
CA ILE A 109 2.09 11.07 -7.26
C ILE A 109 0.73 11.71 -7.48
N ALA A 110 0.36 11.82 -8.74
CA ALA A 110 -0.93 12.41 -9.13
C ALA A 110 -1.91 11.36 -9.61
#